data_7b2e2c9df7e9d48f215481ec1334a708
#
_entry.id   7b2e2c9df7e9d48f215481ec1334a708
#
_cell.length_a   1.000
_cell.length_b   1.000
_cell.length_c   1.000
_cell.angle_alpha   90.00
_cell.angle_beta   90.00
_cell.angle_gamma   90.00
#
_symmetry.space_group_name_H-M   'P 1'
#
loop_
_entity.id
_entity.type
_entity.pdbx_description
1 polymer ?
#
loop_
_entity_poly.entity_id
_entity_poly.type
_entity_poly.pdbx_seq_one_letter_code
_entity_poly.pdbx_strand_id
1 'polypeptide(L)'
;MQPHAGDDVPAQALLLTAAPTDPDTTRPAPEPAYAISTRGLVKAYPGPDGTTVHAVRGLDLDVRQGETFAFLGPNGAGKSTTIAMLCALARPTAGRAVVAGADVLGRPDRVRRHVGMLFQHSALDPDLTAEQNLYIHTRLYGMGRRHARRRVTDTLEAVALTGRRRSPVRTLSGGMRRRLELARGLLHEPRILFLDEPTTGLDPHARAQVWDHLRALRDRHGTTLFVTTHYLEEAENCDRLAIIDAGRLVAQGTPAALKAAIGDDRVVLRTGDDARARQVVRDTAPPGTAPTVDTDGLCLRLPDGSAWIPRLCAALAAHGIPVRAASATPPTLDDVFFHHTGRSLNTARPPQTRSHSGRDA
;
A
#
# COMPACT_ATOMS: atom_id res chain seq x y z
N MET A 1 43.84 -25.74 84.72
CA MET A 1 43.90 -24.28 84.89
C MET A 1 42.98 -23.67 83.81
N GLN A 2 42.06 -22.97 84.32
CA GLN A 2 40.78 -22.55 83.74
C GLN A 2 40.87 -21.67 82.50
N PRO A 3 39.75 -21.34 82.00
CA PRO A 3 39.25 -21.21 80.64
C PRO A 3 39.14 -19.72 80.25
N HIS A 4 38.92 -19.45 79.05
CA HIS A 4 38.25 -18.18 78.71
C HIS A 4 37.19 -18.38 77.63
N ALA A 5 36.10 -17.79 77.96
CA ALA A 5 34.82 -17.74 77.36
C ALA A 5 34.78 -17.09 75.97
N GLY A 6 33.92 -17.61 75.16
CA GLY A 6 32.72 -17.02 74.61
C GLY A 6 32.86 -15.76 73.77
N ASP A 7 32.37 -15.83 72.61
CA ASP A 7 31.47 -14.73 72.14
C ASP A 7 30.61 -15.34 71.00
N ASP A 8 29.38 -15.55 71.37
CA ASP A 8 28.28 -15.79 70.44
C ASP A 8 28.05 -14.54 69.56
N VAL A 9 28.18 -14.68 68.30
CA VAL A 9 27.64 -13.68 67.30
C VAL A 9 26.40 -14.29 66.65
N PRO A 10 25.22 -13.67 66.81
CA PRO A 10 24.00 -14.18 66.21
C PRO A 10 24.01 -14.06 64.70
N ALA A 11 23.71 -15.14 64.02
CA ALA A 11 23.48 -15.18 62.58
C ALA A 11 22.30 -14.26 62.23
N GLN A 12 22.57 -13.10 61.68
CA GLN A 12 21.60 -12.26 61.01
C GLN A 12 21.20 -12.94 59.74
N ALA A 13 19.94 -13.45 59.72
CA ALA A 13 19.26 -13.93 58.55
C ALA A 13 19.18 -12.79 57.51
N LEU A 14 19.91 -12.92 56.40
CA LEU A 14 19.68 -12.11 55.19
C LEU A 14 18.30 -12.52 54.63
N LEU A 15 17.29 -11.73 54.98
CA LEU A 15 16.02 -11.67 54.26
C LEU A 15 16.31 -11.15 52.85
N LEU A 16 16.47 -12.07 51.90
CA LEU A 16 16.32 -11.79 50.45
C LEU A 16 14.88 -11.31 50.26
N THR A 17 14.70 -10.00 50.24
CA THR A 17 13.47 -9.40 49.74
C THR A 17 13.29 -9.81 48.28
N ALA A 18 12.37 -10.74 48.04
CA ALA A 18 11.88 -11.03 46.71
C ALA A 18 11.38 -9.75 46.07
N ALA A 19 11.94 -9.40 44.89
CA ALA A 19 11.42 -8.33 44.05
C ALA A 19 9.92 -8.61 43.79
N PRO A 20 9.07 -7.57 43.75
CA PRO A 20 7.66 -7.77 43.47
C PRO A 20 7.53 -8.38 42.07
N THR A 21 7.05 -9.61 42.00
CA THR A 21 6.58 -10.24 40.77
C THR A 21 5.36 -9.43 40.32
N ASP A 22 5.52 -8.76 39.19
CA ASP A 22 4.46 -8.05 38.48
C ASP A 22 3.37 -9.09 38.12
N PRO A 23 2.16 -9.03 38.67
CA PRO A 23 1.11 -10.05 38.47
C PRO A 23 0.48 -10.01 37.08
N ASP A 24 1.01 -9.22 36.11
CA ASP A 24 0.38 -9.01 34.82
C ASP A 24 1.05 -9.76 33.61
N THR A 25 1.82 -10.83 33.89
CA THR A 25 2.54 -11.55 32.84
C THR A 25 1.85 -12.83 32.31
N THR A 26 0.59 -13.10 32.64
CA THR A 26 -0.04 -14.41 32.30
C THR A 26 -1.29 -14.35 31.43
N ARG A 27 -1.70 -13.18 30.93
CA ARG A 27 -2.75 -13.10 29.91
C ARG A 27 -2.15 -12.49 28.65
N PRO A 28 -2.09 -13.25 27.50
CA PRO A 28 -1.72 -12.62 26.25
C PRO A 28 -2.70 -11.46 26.03
N ALA A 29 -2.18 -10.24 25.89
CA ALA A 29 -2.99 -9.08 25.55
C ALA A 29 -3.84 -9.45 24.33
N PRO A 30 -5.16 -9.13 24.29
CA PRO A 30 -5.98 -9.42 23.13
C PRO A 30 -5.26 -8.86 21.91
N GLU A 31 -5.16 -9.68 20.86
CA GLU A 31 -4.51 -9.24 19.60
C GLU A 31 -5.19 -7.95 19.15
N PRO A 32 -4.43 -6.91 18.79
CA PRO A 32 -5.03 -5.64 18.41
C PRO A 32 -5.95 -5.89 17.20
N ALA A 33 -7.17 -5.38 17.23
CA ALA A 33 -8.16 -5.54 16.17
C ALA A 33 -7.63 -5.06 14.80
N TYR A 34 -6.64 -4.16 14.82
CA TYR A 34 -6.00 -3.61 13.63
C TYR A 34 -4.49 -3.85 13.64
N ALA A 35 -3.95 -4.21 12.47
CA ALA A 35 -2.51 -4.28 12.25
C ALA A 35 -1.88 -2.88 12.26
N ILE A 36 -2.61 -1.90 11.70
CA ILE A 36 -2.20 -0.50 11.63
C ILE A 36 -3.41 0.36 12.05
N SER A 37 -3.17 1.36 12.91
CA SER A 37 -4.16 2.38 13.26
C SER A 37 -3.48 3.73 13.37
N THR A 38 -4.03 4.74 12.68
CA THR A 38 -3.54 6.13 12.75
C THR A 38 -4.68 7.08 13.11
N ARG A 39 -4.35 8.15 13.86
CA ARG A 39 -5.30 9.19 14.23
C ARG A 39 -4.63 10.56 14.07
N GLY A 40 -5.18 11.38 13.19
CA GLY A 40 -4.69 12.73 12.90
C GLY A 40 -3.22 12.76 12.49
N LEU A 41 -2.70 11.74 11.80
CA LEU A 41 -1.26 11.62 11.51
C LEU A 41 -0.81 12.71 10.55
N VAL A 42 0.21 13.48 10.94
CA VAL A 42 0.75 14.62 10.18
C VAL A 42 2.24 14.45 9.98
N LYS A 43 2.71 14.80 8.77
CA LYS A 43 4.12 15.01 8.50
C LYS A 43 4.34 16.29 7.72
N ALA A 44 5.13 17.18 8.30
CA ALA A 44 5.59 18.40 7.68
C ALA A 44 7.12 18.40 7.58
N TYR A 45 7.64 18.98 6.50
CA TYR A 45 9.07 19.18 6.27
C TYR A 45 9.35 20.66 6.03
N PRO A 46 10.54 21.15 6.40
CA PRO A 46 11.00 22.47 6.01
C PRO A 46 11.10 22.56 4.47
N GLY A 47 10.49 23.55 3.87
CA GLY A 47 10.63 23.86 2.45
C GLY A 47 11.84 24.76 2.16
N PRO A 48 12.22 24.94 0.87
CA PRO A 48 13.42 25.68 0.46
C PRO A 48 13.45 27.15 0.93
N ASP A 49 12.29 27.80 1.00
CA ASP A 49 12.16 29.23 1.29
C ASP A 49 11.63 29.50 2.70
N GLY A 50 11.93 28.64 3.68
CA GLY A 50 11.35 28.72 5.03
C GLY A 50 9.85 28.39 5.08
N THR A 51 9.27 27.95 3.99
CA THR A 51 7.88 27.46 3.92
C THR A 51 7.78 26.08 4.57
N THR A 52 6.57 25.69 4.97
CA THR A 52 6.32 24.34 5.50
C THR A 52 5.60 23.51 4.43
N VAL A 53 6.20 22.39 4.02
CA VAL A 53 5.60 21.42 3.10
C VAL A 53 4.92 20.31 3.89
N HIS A 54 3.61 20.28 3.87
CA HIS A 54 2.82 19.22 4.51
C HIS A 54 2.71 18.01 3.57
N ALA A 55 3.50 16.98 3.81
CA ALA A 55 3.46 15.73 3.05
C ALA A 55 2.28 14.83 3.44
N VAL A 56 1.85 14.88 4.72
CA VAL A 56 0.68 14.17 5.25
C VAL A 56 -0.08 15.13 6.16
N ARG A 57 -1.42 15.18 6.01
CA ARG A 57 -2.27 16.23 6.57
C ARG A 57 -3.45 15.67 7.37
N GLY A 58 -3.18 14.99 8.48
CA GLY A 58 -4.21 14.45 9.38
C GLY A 58 -4.82 13.15 8.83
N LEU A 59 -3.99 12.11 8.68
CA LEU A 59 -4.42 10.82 8.18
C LEU A 59 -5.00 9.95 9.28
N ASP A 60 -6.27 9.56 9.13
CA ASP A 60 -6.98 8.56 9.94
C ASP A 60 -7.13 7.29 9.11
N LEU A 61 -6.52 6.18 9.56
CA LEU A 61 -6.47 4.94 8.82
C LEU A 61 -6.49 3.74 9.77
N ASP A 62 -7.32 2.74 9.44
CA ASP A 62 -7.34 1.45 10.11
C ASP A 62 -7.18 0.31 9.09
N VAL A 63 -6.14 -0.51 9.27
CA VAL A 63 -5.83 -1.69 8.47
C VAL A 63 -5.99 -2.92 9.33
N ARG A 64 -6.78 -3.90 8.87
CA ARG A 64 -7.06 -5.13 9.62
C ARG A 64 -5.87 -6.09 9.54
N GLN A 65 -5.80 -7.02 10.48
CA GLN A 65 -4.79 -8.08 10.40
C GLN A 65 -5.07 -9.03 9.22
N GLY A 66 -4.01 -9.44 8.53
CA GLY A 66 -4.08 -10.39 7.43
C GLY A 66 -4.72 -9.85 6.14
N GLU A 67 -5.15 -8.57 6.09
CA GLU A 67 -5.67 -8.00 4.86
C GLU A 67 -4.54 -7.53 3.92
N THR A 68 -4.85 -7.51 2.63
CA THR A 68 -4.08 -6.79 1.62
C THR A 68 -4.71 -5.42 1.42
N PHE A 69 -4.00 -4.39 1.86
CA PHE A 69 -4.48 -3.02 1.84
C PHE A 69 -3.69 -2.17 0.84
N ALA A 70 -4.38 -1.54 -0.11
CA ALA A 70 -3.77 -0.63 -1.06
C ALA A 70 -3.82 0.82 -0.57
N PHE A 71 -2.73 1.55 -0.77
CA PHE A 71 -2.65 2.99 -0.54
C PHE A 71 -2.40 3.67 -1.88
N LEU A 72 -3.49 4.02 -2.56
CA LEU A 72 -3.54 4.48 -3.94
C LEU A 72 -3.41 6.01 -4.01
N GLY A 73 -2.60 6.51 -4.94
CA GLY A 73 -2.50 7.94 -5.18
C GLY A 73 -1.37 8.31 -6.12
N PRO A 74 -1.36 9.54 -6.67
CA PRO A 74 -0.33 10.01 -7.58
C PRO A 74 1.03 10.15 -6.88
N ASN A 75 2.07 10.38 -7.68
CA ASN A 75 3.40 10.70 -7.14
C ASN A 75 3.34 12.03 -6.37
N GLY A 76 4.00 12.06 -5.21
CA GLY A 76 3.97 13.21 -4.31
C GLY A 76 2.72 13.32 -3.42
N ALA A 77 1.77 12.38 -3.48
CA ALA A 77 0.58 12.39 -2.62
C ALA A 77 0.85 12.13 -1.14
N GLY A 78 2.07 11.70 -0.76
CA GLY A 78 2.44 11.39 0.64
C GLY A 78 2.56 9.90 0.96
N LYS A 79 2.45 8.99 -0.03
CA LYS A 79 2.48 7.52 0.16
C LYS A 79 3.73 7.04 0.88
N SER A 80 4.92 7.27 0.30
CA SER A 80 6.20 6.83 0.89
C SER A 80 6.50 7.49 2.23
N THR A 81 6.08 8.75 2.40
CA THR A 81 6.17 9.45 3.70
C THR A 81 5.32 8.78 4.76
N THR A 82 4.11 8.34 4.42
CA THR A 82 3.23 7.61 5.32
C THR A 82 3.86 6.28 5.72
N ILE A 83 4.36 5.49 4.77
CA ILE A 83 5.09 4.25 5.07
C ILE A 83 6.29 4.52 5.99
N ALA A 84 7.09 5.55 5.71
CA ALA A 84 8.24 5.87 6.54
C ALA A 84 7.86 6.16 8.01
N MET A 85 6.73 6.83 8.25
CA MET A 85 6.21 7.02 9.61
C MET A 85 5.72 5.73 10.25
N LEU A 86 4.97 4.91 9.50
CA LEU A 86 4.43 3.63 9.99
C LEU A 86 5.53 2.61 10.29
N CYS A 87 6.64 2.63 9.54
CA CYS A 87 7.83 1.82 9.82
C CYS A 87 8.75 2.40 10.91
N ALA A 88 8.36 3.50 11.56
CA ALA A 88 9.19 4.24 12.53
C ALA A 88 10.58 4.66 11.97
N LEU A 89 10.65 4.96 10.66
CA LEU A 89 11.82 5.51 9.98
C LEU A 89 11.78 7.04 9.96
N ALA A 90 10.59 7.64 9.99
CA ALA A 90 10.39 9.07 10.11
C ALA A 90 9.46 9.37 11.30
N ARG A 91 9.80 10.40 12.09
CA ARG A 91 8.93 10.83 13.20
C ARG A 91 7.75 11.62 12.66
N PRO A 92 6.49 11.30 13.03
CA PRO A 92 5.35 12.18 12.81
C PRO A 92 5.59 13.58 13.39
N THR A 93 5.05 14.59 12.73
CA THR A 93 5.03 15.97 13.25
C THR A 93 3.91 16.15 14.28
N ALA A 94 2.77 15.48 14.05
CA ALA A 94 1.63 15.44 14.96
C ALA A 94 0.81 14.17 14.72
N GLY A 95 -0.16 13.91 15.60
CA GLY A 95 -1.02 12.73 15.54
C GLY A 95 -0.36 11.50 16.14
N ARG A 96 -1.02 10.35 15.98
CA ARG A 96 -0.60 9.08 16.56
C ARG A 96 -0.67 7.96 15.52
N ALA A 97 0.26 7.01 15.60
CA ALA A 97 0.22 5.77 14.85
C ALA A 97 0.61 4.58 15.72
N VAL A 98 -0.17 3.51 15.61
CA VAL A 98 0.07 2.21 16.27
C VAL A 98 0.22 1.17 15.16
N VAL A 99 1.32 0.42 15.18
CA VAL A 99 1.66 -0.59 14.18
C VAL A 99 2.04 -1.88 14.91
N ALA A 100 1.40 -3.00 14.55
CA ALA A 100 1.56 -4.29 15.24
C ALA A 100 1.42 -4.18 16.79
N GLY A 101 0.48 -3.33 17.26
CA GLY A 101 0.25 -3.10 18.67
C GLY A 101 1.31 -2.25 19.39
N ALA A 102 2.21 -1.61 18.66
CA ALA A 102 3.24 -0.72 19.21
C ALA A 102 3.11 0.71 18.67
N ASP A 103 3.23 1.70 19.55
CA ASP A 103 3.25 3.11 19.18
C ASP A 103 4.57 3.45 18.45
N VAL A 104 4.49 4.12 17.30
CA VAL A 104 5.65 4.39 16.43
C VAL A 104 6.65 5.36 17.07
N LEU A 105 6.22 6.23 17.99
CA LEU A 105 7.08 7.16 18.71
C LEU A 105 7.58 6.55 20.03
N GLY A 106 6.68 5.90 20.77
CA GLY A 106 6.99 5.37 22.10
C GLY A 106 7.79 4.06 22.07
N ARG A 107 7.56 3.20 21.05
CA ARG A 107 8.21 1.89 20.95
C ARG A 107 8.71 1.58 19.52
N PRO A 108 9.54 2.44 18.90
CA PRO A 108 9.96 2.29 17.50
C PRO A 108 10.70 0.97 17.22
N ASP A 109 11.50 0.46 18.17
CA ASP A 109 12.22 -0.80 18.02
C ASP A 109 11.27 -2.00 18.00
N ARG A 110 10.17 -1.94 18.75
CA ARG A 110 9.13 -2.97 18.70
C ARG A 110 8.40 -2.96 17.36
N VAL A 111 8.10 -1.78 16.82
CA VAL A 111 7.53 -1.66 15.47
C VAL A 111 8.47 -2.29 14.44
N ARG A 112 9.76 -1.87 14.40
CA ARG A 112 10.74 -2.36 13.41
C ARG A 112 10.96 -3.88 13.44
N ARG A 113 10.78 -4.51 14.59
CA ARG A 113 10.87 -5.98 14.70
C ARG A 113 9.70 -6.73 14.08
N HIS A 114 8.52 -6.09 13.95
CA HIS A 114 7.31 -6.73 13.43
C HIS A 114 6.95 -6.30 12.01
N VAL A 115 7.73 -5.37 11.41
CA VAL A 115 7.48 -4.87 10.06
C VAL A 115 8.60 -5.24 9.11
N GLY A 116 8.26 -5.74 7.94
CA GLY A 116 9.15 -5.86 6.79
C GLY A 116 8.92 -4.70 5.83
N MET A 117 9.94 -4.32 5.07
CA MET A 117 9.82 -3.25 4.09
C MET A 117 10.50 -3.59 2.78
N LEU A 118 9.76 -3.40 1.70
CA LEU A 118 10.26 -3.37 0.34
C LEU A 118 10.31 -1.92 -0.12
N PHE A 119 11.52 -1.42 -0.33
CA PHE A 119 11.73 -0.05 -0.79
C PHE A 119 11.49 0.09 -2.30
N GLN A 120 11.23 1.30 -2.76
CA GLN A 120 11.14 1.63 -4.18
C GLN A 120 12.49 1.39 -4.89
N HIS A 121 13.60 1.76 -4.26
CA HIS A 121 14.95 1.52 -4.78
C HIS A 121 15.56 0.26 -4.17
N SER A 122 16.33 -0.46 -4.99
CA SER A 122 17.00 -1.68 -4.53
C SER A 122 18.03 -1.36 -3.43
N ALA A 123 17.98 -2.12 -2.36
CA ALA A 123 18.98 -2.09 -1.29
C ALA A 123 19.82 -3.39 -1.28
N LEU A 124 19.84 -4.13 -2.39
CA LEU A 124 20.68 -5.29 -2.59
C LEU A 124 22.06 -4.86 -3.11
N ASP A 125 23.09 -5.48 -2.58
CA ASP A 125 24.44 -5.34 -3.12
C ASP A 125 24.57 -6.15 -4.42
N PRO A 126 24.88 -5.52 -5.56
CA PRO A 126 24.93 -6.17 -6.86
C PRO A 126 26.08 -7.19 -7.01
N ASP A 127 27.14 -7.05 -6.24
CA ASP A 127 28.34 -7.90 -6.31
C ASP A 127 28.25 -9.14 -5.43
N LEU A 128 27.38 -9.10 -4.44
CA LEU A 128 27.10 -10.25 -3.60
C LEU A 128 26.10 -11.21 -4.24
N THR A 129 26.18 -12.49 -3.87
CA THR A 129 25.17 -13.49 -4.28
C THR A 129 23.83 -13.26 -3.59
N ALA A 130 22.78 -13.86 -4.13
CA ALA A 130 21.44 -13.81 -3.51
C ALA A 130 21.48 -14.30 -2.05
N GLU A 131 22.18 -15.42 -1.79
CA GLU A 131 22.34 -15.95 -0.43
C GLU A 131 23.12 -15.02 0.50
N GLN A 132 24.21 -14.41 0.01
CA GLN A 132 25.03 -13.50 0.81
C GLN A 132 24.25 -12.24 1.21
N ASN A 133 23.50 -11.66 0.27
CA ASN A 133 22.62 -10.53 0.57
C ASN A 133 21.65 -10.85 1.71
N LEU A 134 20.95 -11.98 1.61
CA LEU A 134 20.01 -12.39 2.65
C LEU A 134 20.72 -12.72 3.97
N TYR A 135 21.86 -13.41 3.90
CA TYR A 135 22.59 -13.78 5.12
C TYR A 135 23.06 -12.57 5.93
N ILE A 136 23.56 -11.51 5.28
CA ILE A 136 23.94 -10.26 5.96
C ILE A 136 22.75 -9.70 6.72
N HIS A 137 21.58 -9.64 6.10
CA HIS A 137 20.37 -9.15 6.76
C HIS A 137 19.95 -9.98 7.96
N THR A 138 20.08 -11.33 7.92
CA THR A 138 19.81 -12.16 9.10
C THR A 138 20.73 -11.82 10.27
N ARG A 139 21.98 -11.42 9.98
CA ARG A 139 22.94 -11.01 11.01
C ARG A 139 22.59 -9.65 11.61
N LEU A 140 22.07 -8.72 10.81
CA LEU A 140 21.56 -7.43 11.30
C LEU A 140 20.37 -7.59 12.25
N TYR A 141 19.54 -8.62 12.03
CA TYR A 141 18.45 -9.00 12.95
C TYR A 141 18.92 -9.85 14.15
N GLY A 142 20.23 -10.04 14.35
CA GLY A 142 20.78 -10.78 15.49
C GLY A 142 20.57 -12.29 15.44
N MET A 143 20.20 -12.86 14.30
CA MET A 143 19.95 -14.30 14.19
C MET A 143 21.23 -15.13 14.37
N GLY A 144 21.15 -16.21 15.16
CA GLY A 144 22.24 -17.18 15.31
C GLY A 144 22.53 -17.88 13.97
N ARG A 145 23.80 -18.32 13.77
CA ARG A 145 24.29 -18.87 12.48
C ARG A 145 23.41 -20.00 11.91
N ARG A 146 22.98 -20.96 12.74
CA ARG A 146 22.15 -22.09 12.30
C ARG A 146 20.78 -21.63 11.86
N HIS A 147 20.15 -20.77 12.63
CA HIS A 147 18.83 -20.18 12.32
C HIS A 147 18.90 -19.32 11.05
N ALA A 148 19.92 -18.46 10.93
CA ALA A 148 20.15 -17.62 9.76
C ALA A 148 20.23 -18.45 8.45
N ARG A 149 21.03 -19.53 8.45
CA ARG A 149 21.17 -20.40 7.25
C ARG A 149 19.84 -21.04 6.87
N ARG A 150 19.08 -21.53 7.84
CA ARG A 150 17.75 -22.10 7.61
C ARG A 150 16.81 -21.05 7.02
N ARG A 151 16.72 -19.88 7.66
CA ARG A 151 15.84 -18.79 7.19
C ARG A 151 16.16 -18.33 5.76
N VAL A 152 17.44 -18.21 5.42
CA VAL A 152 17.88 -17.88 4.06
C VAL A 152 17.40 -18.93 3.06
N THR A 153 17.53 -20.24 3.39
CA THR A 153 17.07 -21.32 2.52
C THR A 153 15.56 -21.28 2.33
N ASP A 154 14.80 -21.25 3.43
CA ASP A 154 13.32 -21.23 3.43
C ASP A 154 12.78 -20.01 2.66
N THR A 155 13.44 -18.86 2.82
CA THR A 155 13.01 -17.62 2.18
C THR A 155 13.33 -17.59 0.68
N LEU A 156 14.49 -18.13 0.25
CA LEU A 156 14.82 -18.28 -1.17
C LEU A 156 13.87 -19.27 -1.87
N GLU A 157 13.45 -20.32 -1.19
CA GLU A 157 12.43 -21.25 -1.68
C GLU A 157 11.07 -20.56 -1.84
N ALA A 158 10.64 -19.81 -0.83
CA ALA A 158 9.36 -19.07 -0.85
C ALA A 158 9.23 -18.11 -2.02
N VAL A 159 10.35 -17.54 -2.53
CA VAL A 159 10.36 -16.62 -3.69
C VAL A 159 10.85 -17.28 -4.98
N ALA A 160 10.95 -18.62 -5.02
CA ALA A 160 11.41 -19.42 -6.17
C ALA A 160 12.77 -18.96 -6.73
N LEU A 161 13.75 -18.72 -5.83
CA LEU A 161 15.13 -18.35 -6.18
C LEU A 161 16.19 -19.36 -5.71
N THR A 162 15.81 -20.56 -5.29
CA THR A 162 16.74 -21.62 -4.83
C THR A 162 17.79 -21.93 -5.88
N GLY A 163 17.42 -22.05 -7.17
CA GLY A 163 18.33 -22.31 -8.28
C GLY A 163 19.29 -21.15 -8.59
N ARG A 164 19.04 -19.95 -8.05
CA ARG A 164 19.87 -18.75 -8.23
C ARG A 164 20.59 -18.29 -6.95
N ARG A 165 20.54 -19.10 -5.94
CA ARG A 165 21.12 -18.85 -4.60
C ARG A 165 22.55 -18.30 -4.66
N ARG A 166 23.41 -18.88 -5.50
CA ARG A 166 24.85 -18.51 -5.65
C ARG A 166 25.10 -17.51 -6.78
N SER A 167 24.06 -17.06 -7.49
CA SER A 167 24.21 -16.08 -8.57
C SER A 167 24.42 -14.68 -7.98
N PRO A 168 25.41 -13.91 -8.47
CA PRO A 168 25.54 -12.49 -8.12
C PRO A 168 24.29 -11.71 -8.52
N VAL A 169 23.87 -10.76 -7.68
CA VAL A 169 22.60 -10.03 -7.88
C VAL A 169 22.59 -9.27 -9.21
N ARG A 170 23.74 -8.75 -9.68
CA ARG A 170 23.85 -8.09 -10.99
C ARG A 170 23.46 -8.98 -12.16
N THR A 171 23.50 -10.31 -12.03
CA THR A 171 23.14 -11.26 -13.10
C THR A 171 21.67 -11.67 -13.07
N LEU A 172 20.91 -11.22 -12.08
CA LEU A 172 19.50 -11.51 -11.96
C LEU A 172 18.67 -10.57 -12.85
N SER A 173 17.55 -11.07 -13.39
CA SER A 173 16.56 -10.22 -14.07
C SER A 173 15.91 -9.24 -13.10
N GLY A 174 15.24 -8.20 -13.60
CA GLY A 174 14.50 -7.23 -12.78
C GLY A 174 13.49 -7.91 -11.83
N GLY A 175 12.69 -8.83 -12.37
CA GLY A 175 11.73 -9.59 -11.57
C GLY A 175 12.39 -10.50 -10.52
N MET A 176 13.54 -11.14 -10.85
CA MET A 176 14.30 -11.92 -9.87
C MET A 176 14.88 -11.04 -8.75
N ARG A 177 15.41 -9.88 -9.09
CA ARG A 177 15.88 -8.91 -8.08
C ARG A 177 14.75 -8.47 -7.17
N ARG A 178 13.57 -8.16 -7.73
CA ARG A 178 12.40 -7.75 -6.93
C ARG A 178 11.94 -8.85 -5.98
N ARG A 179 11.93 -10.11 -6.44
CA ARG A 179 11.65 -11.28 -5.57
C ARG A 179 12.69 -11.47 -4.47
N LEU A 180 13.96 -11.20 -4.75
CA LEU A 180 15.02 -11.25 -3.73
C LEU A 180 14.86 -10.14 -2.68
N GLU A 181 14.40 -8.95 -3.07
CA GLU A 181 14.07 -7.88 -2.13
C GLU A 181 12.88 -8.23 -1.25
N LEU A 182 11.84 -8.88 -1.81
CA LEU A 182 10.75 -9.44 -1.03
C LEU A 182 11.27 -10.45 -0.01
N ALA A 183 12.13 -11.38 -0.45
CA ALA A 183 12.77 -12.35 0.42
C ALA A 183 13.49 -11.68 1.60
N ARG A 184 14.23 -10.60 1.34
CA ARG A 184 14.90 -9.81 2.37
C ARG A 184 13.93 -9.26 3.42
N GLY A 185 12.80 -8.70 2.97
CA GLY A 185 11.76 -8.17 3.86
C GLY A 185 11.08 -9.23 4.73
N LEU A 186 11.19 -10.52 4.35
CA LEU A 186 10.53 -11.65 5.00
C LEU A 186 11.44 -12.44 5.98
N LEU A 187 12.73 -12.16 6.00
CA LEU A 187 13.71 -12.94 6.77
C LEU A 187 13.36 -13.09 8.25
N HIS A 188 12.82 -12.05 8.86
CA HIS A 188 12.51 -11.99 10.29
C HIS A 188 11.02 -12.25 10.61
N GLU A 189 10.27 -12.81 9.66
CA GLU A 189 8.85 -13.17 9.81
C GLU A 189 7.98 -12.00 10.29
N PRO A 190 7.92 -10.91 9.51
CA PRO A 190 7.17 -9.73 9.92
C PRO A 190 5.66 -10.04 9.95
N ARG A 191 4.94 -9.40 10.89
CA ARG A 191 3.47 -9.43 10.91
C ARG A 191 2.86 -8.55 9.83
N ILE A 192 3.58 -7.49 9.42
CA ILE A 192 3.15 -6.53 8.41
C ILE A 192 4.28 -6.33 7.41
N LEU A 193 3.98 -6.43 6.13
CA LEU A 193 4.92 -6.15 5.05
C LEU A 193 4.48 -4.87 4.32
N PHE A 194 5.30 -3.84 4.40
CA PHE A 194 5.13 -2.61 3.65
C PHE A 194 5.82 -2.71 2.29
N LEU A 195 5.08 -2.40 1.23
CA LEU A 195 5.50 -2.55 -0.15
C LEU A 195 5.37 -1.20 -0.84
N ASP A 196 6.48 -0.48 -1.02
CA ASP A 196 6.47 0.81 -1.70
C ASP A 196 6.65 0.61 -3.19
N GLU A 197 5.54 0.74 -3.94
CA GLU A 197 5.44 0.54 -5.39
C GLU A 197 6.12 -0.78 -5.85
N PRO A 198 5.64 -1.95 -5.41
CA PRO A 198 6.37 -3.22 -5.51
C PRO A 198 6.63 -3.68 -6.95
N THR A 199 5.88 -3.21 -7.93
CA THR A 199 5.96 -3.70 -9.31
C THR A 199 6.35 -2.63 -10.33
N THR A 200 6.72 -1.44 -9.86
CA THR A 200 7.15 -0.35 -10.74
C THR A 200 8.36 -0.76 -11.58
N GLY A 201 8.27 -0.53 -12.89
CA GLY A 201 9.35 -0.89 -13.85
C GLY A 201 9.41 -2.38 -14.20
N LEU A 202 8.45 -3.20 -13.78
CA LEU A 202 8.33 -4.60 -14.20
C LEU A 202 7.38 -4.74 -15.40
N ASP A 203 7.68 -5.70 -16.25
CA ASP A 203 6.75 -6.14 -17.29
C ASP A 203 5.51 -6.83 -16.68
N PRO A 204 4.39 -6.97 -17.45
CA PRO A 204 3.14 -7.53 -16.92
C PRO A 204 3.29 -8.95 -16.35
N HIS A 205 4.13 -9.79 -16.95
CA HIS A 205 4.35 -11.15 -16.48
C HIS A 205 5.11 -11.19 -15.15
N ALA A 206 6.19 -10.41 -15.02
CA ALA A 206 6.94 -10.27 -13.78
C ALA A 206 6.08 -9.67 -12.67
N ARG A 207 5.19 -8.71 -13.00
CA ARG A 207 4.22 -8.12 -12.06
C ARG A 207 3.27 -9.18 -11.52
N ALA A 208 2.66 -9.99 -12.39
CA ALA A 208 1.77 -11.08 -11.99
C ALA A 208 2.47 -12.06 -11.03
N GLN A 209 3.72 -12.45 -11.35
CA GLN A 209 4.51 -13.34 -10.48
C GLN A 209 4.76 -12.75 -9.09
N VAL A 210 5.05 -11.44 -8.99
CA VAL A 210 5.22 -10.77 -7.68
C VAL A 210 3.93 -10.84 -6.88
N TRP A 211 2.77 -10.57 -7.50
CA TRP A 211 1.48 -10.64 -6.84
C TRP A 211 1.12 -12.07 -6.40
N ASP A 212 1.44 -13.10 -7.19
CA ASP A 212 1.22 -14.50 -6.80
C ASP A 212 2.05 -14.87 -5.56
N HIS A 213 3.31 -14.42 -5.49
CA HIS A 213 4.14 -14.64 -4.30
C HIS A 213 3.60 -13.90 -3.07
N LEU A 214 3.09 -12.66 -3.23
CA LEU A 214 2.50 -11.89 -2.15
C LEU A 214 1.22 -12.55 -1.60
N ARG A 215 0.35 -13.06 -2.48
CA ARG A 215 -0.85 -13.82 -2.08
C ARG A 215 -0.48 -15.09 -1.33
N ALA A 216 0.43 -15.89 -1.89
CA ALA A 216 0.89 -17.12 -1.25
C ALA A 216 1.51 -16.87 0.14
N LEU A 217 2.23 -15.75 0.30
CA LEU A 217 2.79 -15.33 1.58
C LEU A 217 1.70 -14.99 2.60
N ARG A 218 0.73 -14.17 2.21
CA ARG A 218 -0.40 -13.81 3.06
C ARG A 218 -1.15 -15.06 3.51
N ASP A 219 -1.48 -15.94 2.57
CA ASP A 219 -2.29 -17.13 2.83
C ASP A 219 -1.58 -18.15 3.74
N ARG A 220 -0.24 -18.23 3.65
CA ARG A 220 0.56 -19.14 4.49
C ARG A 220 0.83 -18.63 5.91
N HIS A 221 1.03 -17.32 6.05
CA HIS A 221 1.56 -16.73 7.29
C HIS A 221 0.61 -15.74 7.95
N GLY A 222 -0.53 -15.42 7.33
CA GLY A 222 -1.45 -14.41 7.83
C GLY A 222 -0.84 -12.99 7.83
N THR A 223 0.21 -12.76 7.03
CA THR A 223 0.91 -11.48 6.98
C THR A 223 0.01 -10.41 6.39
N THR A 224 -0.11 -9.28 7.06
CA THR A 224 -0.78 -8.09 6.54
C THR A 224 0.09 -7.45 5.47
N LEU A 225 -0.48 -7.16 4.30
CA LEU A 225 0.21 -6.49 3.21
C LEU A 225 -0.28 -5.04 3.09
N PHE A 226 0.62 -4.08 3.18
CA PHE A 226 0.34 -2.67 2.95
C PHE A 226 1.09 -2.22 1.69
N VAL A 227 0.35 -1.99 0.61
CA VAL A 227 0.91 -1.74 -0.72
C VAL A 227 0.65 -0.30 -1.13
N THR A 228 1.69 0.48 -1.41
CA THR A 228 1.49 1.74 -2.13
C THR A 228 1.55 1.50 -3.62
N THR A 229 0.67 2.13 -4.35
CA THR A 229 0.64 2.03 -5.81
C THR A 229 0.02 3.28 -6.44
N HIS A 230 0.35 3.50 -7.68
CA HIS A 230 -0.35 4.39 -8.60
C HIS A 230 -1.04 3.61 -9.73
N TYR A 231 -0.93 2.25 -9.73
CA TYR A 231 -1.60 1.37 -10.67
C TYR A 231 -2.96 0.94 -10.11
N LEU A 232 -4.03 1.28 -10.83
CA LEU A 232 -5.41 0.96 -10.45
C LEU A 232 -5.65 -0.55 -10.39
N GLU A 233 -5.05 -1.30 -11.35
CA GLU A 233 -5.14 -2.75 -11.44
C GLU A 233 -4.62 -3.46 -10.18
N GLU A 234 -3.60 -2.90 -9.53
CA GLU A 234 -3.07 -3.43 -8.28
C GLU A 234 -4.04 -3.20 -7.11
N ALA A 235 -4.62 -2.00 -7.05
CA ALA A 235 -5.59 -1.66 -6.03
C ALA A 235 -6.88 -2.49 -6.15
N GLU A 236 -7.30 -2.86 -7.37
CA GLU A 236 -8.43 -3.79 -7.62
C GLU A 236 -8.22 -5.18 -7.00
N ASN A 237 -6.96 -5.63 -6.87
CA ASN A 237 -6.62 -6.92 -6.30
C ASN A 237 -6.50 -6.92 -4.78
N CYS A 238 -6.72 -5.78 -4.11
CA CYS A 238 -6.63 -5.65 -2.67
C CYS A 238 -8.00 -5.80 -2.00
N ASP A 239 -8.02 -6.26 -0.74
CA ASP A 239 -9.26 -6.41 0.03
C ASP A 239 -9.91 -5.05 0.30
N ARG A 240 -9.10 -4.07 0.63
CA ARG A 240 -9.50 -2.66 0.83
C ARG A 240 -8.43 -1.73 0.33
N LEU A 241 -8.85 -0.51 0.06
CA LEU A 241 -7.92 0.55 -0.31
C LEU A 241 -8.29 1.89 0.33
N ALA A 242 -7.29 2.75 0.41
CA ALA A 242 -7.45 4.17 0.69
C ALA A 242 -6.85 4.98 -0.46
N ILE A 243 -7.57 5.99 -0.89
CA ILE A 243 -7.12 6.94 -1.91
C ILE A 243 -6.57 8.18 -1.19
N ILE A 244 -5.32 8.52 -1.50
CA ILE A 244 -4.67 9.71 -0.96
C ILE A 244 -4.36 10.71 -2.08
N ASP A 245 -4.68 11.97 -1.84
CA ASP A 245 -4.27 13.07 -2.70
C ASP A 245 -3.82 14.27 -1.87
N ALA A 246 -2.70 14.91 -2.27
CA ALA A 246 -2.11 16.07 -1.61
C ALA A 246 -1.98 15.92 -0.06
N GLY A 247 -1.63 14.72 0.39
CA GLY A 247 -1.44 14.39 1.82
C GLY A 247 -2.73 14.13 2.60
N ARG A 248 -3.89 14.07 1.96
CA ARG A 248 -5.20 13.83 2.59
C ARG A 248 -5.81 12.53 2.10
N LEU A 249 -6.49 11.82 3.00
CA LEU A 249 -7.35 10.71 2.63
C LEU A 249 -8.62 11.28 1.96
N VAL A 250 -8.91 10.81 0.73
CA VAL A 250 -10.09 11.28 -0.03
C VAL A 250 -11.18 10.23 -0.11
N ALA A 251 -10.83 8.94 -0.09
CA ALA A 251 -11.80 7.85 -0.04
C ALA A 251 -11.16 6.59 0.57
N GLN A 252 -11.97 5.75 1.21
CA GLN A 252 -11.54 4.46 1.76
C GLN A 252 -12.67 3.44 1.71
N GLY A 253 -12.38 2.21 1.29
CA GLY A 253 -13.35 1.13 1.22
C GLY A 253 -12.83 -0.10 0.49
N THR A 254 -13.71 -1.07 0.20
CA THR A 254 -13.39 -2.12 -0.77
C THR A 254 -13.47 -1.54 -2.18
N PRO A 255 -12.72 -2.09 -3.18
CA PRO A 255 -12.84 -1.63 -4.56
C PRO A 255 -14.28 -1.59 -5.06
N ALA A 256 -15.05 -2.64 -4.77
CA ALA A 256 -16.46 -2.74 -5.16
C ALA A 256 -17.34 -1.65 -4.49
N ALA A 257 -17.18 -1.42 -3.18
CA ALA A 257 -17.95 -0.40 -2.47
C ALA A 257 -17.64 1.02 -2.97
N LEU A 258 -16.37 1.32 -3.25
CA LEU A 258 -15.97 2.63 -3.78
C LEU A 258 -16.53 2.87 -5.19
N LYS A 259 -16.50 1.87 -6.05
CA LYS A 259 -17.10 1.95 -7.40
C LYS A 259 -18.61 2.12 -7.32
N ALA A 260 -19.28 1.34 -6.48
CA ALA A 260 -20.73 1.45 -6.28
C ALA A 260 -21.17 2.83 -5.72
N ALA A 261 -20.34 3.48 -4.91
CA ALA A 261 -20.63 4.79 -4.34
C ALA A 261 -20.66 5.93 -5.38
N ILE A 262 -19.96 5.76 -6.53
CA ILE A 262 -20.00 6.74 -7.62
C ILE A 262 -21.28 6.60 -8.44
N GLY A 263 -21.94 5.44 -8.34
CA GLY A 263 -23.19 5.14 -9.03
C GLY A 263 -22.98 4.47 -10.38
N ASP A 264 -23.68 4.96 -11.36
CA ASP A 264 -24.10 4.36 -12.61
C ASP A 264 -23.00 4.01 -13.61
N ASP A 265 -23.25 2.98 -14.44
CA ASP A 265 -22.40 2.59 -15.56
C ASP A 265 -22.25 3.75 -16.57
N ARG A 266 -21.04 3.91 -17.10
CA ARG A 266 -20.80 4.81 -18.24
C ARG A 266 -21.26 4.11 -19.53
N VAL A 267 -22.34 4.63 -20.13
CA VAL A 267 -22.81 4.19 -21.45
C VAL A 267 -22.27 5.14 -22.50
N VAL A 268 -21.61 4.59 -23.52
CA VAL A 268 -21.08 5.35 -24.66
C VAL A 268 -21.77 4.88 -25.93
N LEU A 269 -22.37 5.80 -26.68
CA LEU A 269 -23.00 5.55 -27.96
C LEU A 269 -22.27 6.34 -29.03
N ARG A 270 -21.76 5.68 -30.07
CA ARG A 270 -21.23 6.33 -31.26
C ARG A 270 -22.29 6.34 -32.32
N THR A 271 -22.80 7.53 -32.66
CA THR A 271 -23.89 7.69 -33.61
C THR A 271 -23.45 8.39 -34.91
N GLY A 272 -24.34 8.48 -35.86
CA GLY A 272 -24.11 9.26 -37.10
C GLY A 272 -24.32 10.76 -36.91
N ASP A 273 -25.07 11.15 -35.84
CA ASP A 273 -25.39 12.53 -35.47
C ASP A 273 -25.59 12.64 -33.97
N ASP A 274 -24.51 12.93 -33.24
CA ASP A 274 -24.51 12.94 -31.78
C ASP A 274 -25.35 14.11 -31.21
N ALA A 275 -25.51 15.21 -31.96
CA ALA A 275 -26.32 16.34 -31.51
C ALA A 275 -27.81 15.99 -31.49
N ARG A 276 -28.33 15.35 -32.52
CA ARG A 276 -29.72 14.87 -32.57
C ARG A 276 -29.92 13.68 -31.62
N ALA A 277 -28.92 12.75 -31.55
CA ALA A 277 -28.97 11.61 -30.66
C ALA A 277 -29.09 12.03 -29.19
N ARG A 278 -28.42 13.11 -28.79
CA ARG A 278 -28.47 13.65 -27.42
C ARG A 278 -29.89 13.95 -26.96
N GLN A 279 -30.73 14.52 -27.83
CA GLN A 279 -32.11 14.82 -27.48
C GLN A 279 -32.95 13.56 -27.32
N VAL A 280 -32.86 12.62 -28.28
CA VAL A 280 -33.56 11.33 -28.23
C VAL A 280 -33.19 10.53 -26.99
N VAL A 281 -31.89 10.47 -26.68
CA VAL A 281 -31.38 9.77 -25.49
C VAL A 281 -31.88 10.44 -24.20
N ARG A 282 -31.93 11.77 -24.13
CA ARG A 282 -32.47 12.51 -22.98
C ARG A 282 -33.94 12.17 -22.72
N ASP A 283 -34.72 12.04 -23.80
CA ASP A 283 -36.17 11.78 -23.71
C ASP A 283 -36.47 10.31 -23.41
N THR A 284 -35.51 9.41 -23.69
CA THR A 284 -35.64 7.95 -23.50
C THR A 284 -35.07 7.48 -22.17
N ALA A 285 -34.00 8.10 -21.68
CA ALA A 285 -33.30 7.73 -20.48
C ALA A 285 -34.09 8.10 -19.21
N PRO A 286 -33.78 7.55 -18.02
CA PRO A 286 -34.39 7.92 -16.77
C PRO A 286 -34.32 9.42 -16.50
N PRO A 287 -35.32 10.02 -15.80
CA PRO A 287 -35.28 11.42 -15.40
C PRO A 287 -34.01 11.76 -14.62
N GLY A 288 -33.38 12.89 -14.94
CA GLY A 288 -32.12 13.32 -14.31
C GLY A 288 -30.85 12.87 -15.04
N THR A 289 -30.97 12.00 -16.06
CA THR A 289 -29.81 11.64 -16.91
C THR A 289 -29.43 12.83 -17.80
N ALA A 290 -28.15 13.24 -17.72
CA ALA A 290 -27.62 14.34 -18.52
C ALA A 290 -26.60 13.81 -19.57
N PRO A 291 -27.04 13.49 -20.80
CA PRO A 291 -26.13 13.03 -21.84
C PRO A 291 -25.16 14.14 -22.24
N THR A 292 -23.86 13.80 -22.33
CA THR A 292 -22.78 14.69 -22.80
C THR A 292 -22.16 14.11 -24.07
N VAL A 293 -21.62 14.98 -24.90
CA VAL A 293 -20.87 14.57 -26.09
C VAL A 293 -19.40 14.84 -25.83
N ASP A 294 -18.57 13.83 -25.95
CA ASP A 294 -17.10 13.92 -25.85
C ASP A 294 -16.41 13.30 -27.09
N THR A 295 -15.10 13.10 -27.03
CA THR A 295 -14.31 12.51 -28.12
C THR A 295 -14.68 11.03 -28.40
N ASP A 296 -15.27 10.33 -27.45
CA ASP A 296 -15.70 8.95 -27.58
C ASP A 296 -17.09 8.79 -28.19
N GLY A 297 -17.89 9.86 -28.17
CA GLY A 297 -19.28 9.93 -28.66
C GLY A 297 -20.24 10.48 -27.62
N LEU A 298 -21.50 10.04 -27.68
CA LEU A 298 -22.53 10.41 -26.73
C LEU A 298 -22.39 9.58 -25.44
N CYS A 299 -22.06 10.21 -24.34
CA CYS A 299 -21.82 9.62 -23.03
C CYS A 299 -22.95 9.92 -22.05
N LEU A 300 -23.36 8.93 -21.28
CA LEU A 300 -24.33 9.09 -20.20
C LEU A 300 -24.05 8.09 -19.08
N ARG A 301 -24.54 8.34 -17.88
CA ARG A 301 -24.47 7.43 -16.75
C ARG A 301 -25.85 6.84 -16.46
N LEU A 302 -25.92 5.51 -16.34
CA LEU A 302 -27.17 4.78 -16.15
C LEU A 302 -26.96 3.62 -15.19
N PRO A 303 -27.87 3.39 -14.22
CA PRO A 303 -27.88 2.16 -13.44
C PRO A 303 -28.12 1.00 -14.40
N ASP A 304 -27.28 -0.05 -14.30
CA ASP A 304 -27.31 -1.21 -15.22
C ASP A 304 -27.32 -0.78 -16.71
N GLY A 305 -26.28 -0.05 -17.09
CA GLY A 305 -26.12 0.52 -18.44
C GLY A 305 -26.26 -0.50 -19.55
N SER A 306 -25.87 -1.75 -19.29
CA SER A 306 -25.99 -2.85 -20.25
C SER A 306 -27.44 -3.15 -20.62
N ALA A 307 -28.38 -3.07 -19.67
CA ALA A 307 -29.80 -3.28 -19.90
C ALA A 307 -30.45 -2.10 -20.67
N TRP A 308 -29.83 -0.93 -20.62
CA TRP A 308 -30.31 0.27 -21.31
C TRP A 308 -29.89 0.34 -22.79
N ILE A 309 -28.75 -0.25 -23.17
CA ILE A 309 -28.25 -0.21 -24.56
C ILE A 309 -29.30 -0.61 -25.59
N PRO A 310 -30.03 -1.75 -25.47
CA PRO A 310 -31.01 -2.12 -26.46
C PRO A 310 -32.15 -1.09 -26.61
N ARG A 311 -32.61 -0.51 -25.50
CA ARG A 311 -33.69 0.49 -25.48
C ARG A 311 -33.25 1.79 -26.17
N LEU A 312 -32.04 2.26 -25.88
CA LEU A 312 -31.48 3.45 -26.49
C LEU A 312 -31.23 3.27 -27.98
N CYS A 313 -30.71 2.11 -28.39
CA CYS A 313 -30.52 1.78 -29.80
C CYS A 313 -31.85 1.72 -30.57
N ALA A 314 -32.89 1.14 -29.98
CA ALA A 314 -34.22 1.08 -30.60
C ALA A 314 -34.84 2.49 -30.76
N ALA A 315 -34.71 3.34 -29.74
CA ALA A 315 -35.19 4.72 -29.80
C ALA A 315 -34.47 5.55 -30.88
N LEU A 316 -33.13 5.43 -30.94
CA LEU A 316 -32.33 6.12 -31.97
C LEU A 316 -32.67 5.64 -33.38
N ALA A 317 -32.83 4.33 -33.57
CA ALA A 317 -33.23 3.75 -34.85
C ALA A 317 -34.61 4.27 -35.30
N ALA A 318 -35.59 4.37 -34.38
CA ALA A 318 -36.93 4.94 -34.68
C ALA A 318 -36.88 6.40 -35.17
N HIS A 319 -35.85 7.14 -34.79
CA HIS A 319 -35.59 8.50 -35.26
C HIS A 319 -34.61 8.61 -36.44
N GLY A 320 -34.27 7.47 -37.06
CA GLY A 320 -33.39 7.40 -38.22
C GLY A 320 -31.94 7.71 -37.92
N ILE A 321 -31.51 7.57 -36.65
CA ILE A 321 -30.12 7.83 -36.25
C ILE A 321 -29.39 6.47 -36.11
N PRO A 322 -28.44 6.16 -37.00
CA PRO A 322 -27.70 4.90 -36.94
C PRO A 322 -26.72 4.91 -35.77
N VAL A 323 -26.74 3.83 -34.95
CA VAL A 323 -25.76 3.59 -33.91
C VAL A 323 -24.62 2.73 -34.49
N ARG A 324 -23.39 3.24 -34.49
CA ARG A 324 -22.20 2.56 -34.99
C ARG A 324 -21.56 1.67 -33.95
N ALA A 325 -21.59 2.08 -32.68
CA ALA A 325 -21.11 1.31 -31.56
C ALA A 325 -21.85 1.73 -30.28
N ALA A 326 -22.05 0.78 -29.38
CA ALA A 326 -22.61 1.01 -28.06
C ALA A 326 -21.82 0.16 -27.04
N SER A 327 -21.46 0.74 -25.92
CA SER A 327 -20.80 0.05 -24.80
C SER A 327 -21.30 0.56 -23.48
N ALA A 328 -21.38 -0.32 -22.48
CA ALA A 328 -21.57 0.05 -21.09
C ALA A 328 -20.35 -0.45 -20.32
N THR A 329 -19.78 0.42 -19.52
CA THR A 329 -18.61 0.13 -18.69
C THR A 329 -18.94 0.48 -17.26
N PRO A 330 -18.84 -0.48 -16.32
CA PRO A 330 -19.03 -0.18 -14.91
C PRO A 330 -18.00 0.82 -14.42
N PRO A 331 -18.28 1.56 -13.34
CA PRO A 331 -17.33 2.51 -12.76
C PRO A 331 -15.99 1.86 -12.45
N THR A 332 -14.92 2.55 -12.72
CA THR A 332 -13.55 2.15 -12.43
C THR A 332 -13.00 2.87 -11.19
N LEU A 333 -11.90 2.41 -10.64
CA LEU A 333 -11.20 3.16 -9.58
C LEU A 333 -10.65 4.52 -10.09
N ASP A 334 -10.41 4.68 -11.41
CA ASP A 334 -10.05 5.97 -11.98
C ASP A 334 -11.23 6.96 -11.91
N ASP A 335 -12.45 6.47 -12.18
CA ASP A 335 -13.66 7.27 -11.99
C ASP A 335 -13.86 7.68 -10.51
N VAL A 336 -13.55 6.78 -9.55
CA VAL A 336 -13.54 7.11 -8.11
C VAL A 336 -12.55 8.22 -7.83
N PHE A 337 -11.32 8.09 -8.31
CA PHE A 337 -10.29 9.09 -8.12
C PHE A 337 -10.68 10.43 -8.74
N PHE A 338 -11.19 10.42 -9.98
CA PHE A 338 -11.67 11.60 -10.67
C PHE A 338 -12.82 12.29 -9.93
N HIS A 339 -13.80 11.51 -9.43
CA HIS A 339 -14.93 12.04 -8.67
C HIS A 339 -14.48 12.86 -7.44
N HIS A 340 -13.47 12.37 -6.73
CA HIS A 340 -12.98 12.99 -5.50
C HIS A 340 -11.94 14.09 -5.71
N THR A 341 -11.22 14.11 -6.84
CA THR A 341 -10.07 15.01 -7.06
C THR A 341 -10.21 15.94 -8.25
N GLY A 342 -11.21 15.68 -9.13
CA GLY A 342 -11.43 16.43 -10.37
C GLY A 342 -10.39 16.14 -11.46
N ARG A 343 -9.54 15.13 -11.32
CA ARG A 343 -8.50 14.75 -12.28
C ARG A 343 -8.31 13.23 -12.33
N SER A 344 -7.88 12.68 -13.47
CA SER A 344 -7.54 11.26 -13.60
C SER A 344 -6.17 10.97 -12.98
N LEU A 345 -6.02 9.76 -12.41
CA LEU A 345 -4.76 9.28 -11.85
C LEU A 345 -3.69 9.10 -12.95
N ASN A 346 -4.12 8.72 -14.16
CA ASN A 346 -3.25 8.42 -15.30
C ASN A 346 -2.81 9.64 -16.12
N THR A 347 -3.33 10.84 -15.85
CA THR A 347 -2.82 12.05 -16.48
C THR A 347 -1.43 12.38 -15.92
N ALA A 348 -0.39 11.86 -16.59
CA ALA A 348 0.97 12.31 -16.39
C ALA A 348 1.01 13.83 -16.54
N ARG A 349 1.36 14.54 -15.46
CA ARG A 349 1.64 15.98 -15.51
C ARG A 349 2.72 16.17 -16.59
N PRO A 350 2.50 16.94 -17.66
CA PRO A 350 3.54 17.23 -18.62
C PRO A 350 4.75 17.80 -17.86
N PRO A 351 5.99 17.48 -18.25
CA PRO A 351 7.18 18.01 -17.60
C PRO A 351 7.08 19.54 -17.64
N GLN A 352 7.17 20.19 -16.49
CA GLN A 352 7.32 21.64 -16.42
C GLN A 352 8.60 21.96 -17.15
N THR A 353 8.49 22.50 -18.38
CA THR A 353 9.57 23.11 -19.10
C THR A 353 10.10 24.24 -18.23
N ARG A 354 11.27 24.01 -17.61
CA ARG A 354 12.06 25.09 -17.03
C ARG A 354 12.38 26.00 -18.20
N SER A 355 11.73 27.15 -18.25
CA SER A 355 12.14 28.24 -19.12
C SER A 355 13.54 28.66 -18.65
N HIS A 356 14.56 28.19 -19.36
CA HIS A 356 15.86 28.83 -19.35
C HIS A 356 15.66 30.19 -20.04
N SER A 357 15.39 31.23 -19.25
CA SER A 357 15.62 32.58 -19.70
C SER A 357 17.13 32.75 -19.88
N GLY A 358 17.56 32.63 -21.14
CA GLY A 358 18.88 33.11 -21.53
C GLY A 358 19.01 34.56 -21.13
N ARG A 359 20.06 34.86 -20.39
CA ARG A 359 20.67 36.17 -20.34
C ARG A 359 21.92 36.07 -21.18
N ASP A 360 21.79 36.45 -22.44
CA ASP A 360 22.90 36.99 -23.20
C ASP A 360 23.01 38.49 -22.82
N ALA A 361 24.15 38.85 -22.27
CA ALA A 361 24.83 40.14 -22.40
C ALA A 361 26.24 39.99 -21.80
#